data_c5d3af338fb3907d7dbf7ae355964efa
#
_entry.id   c5d3af338fb3907d7dbf7ae355964efa
#
_cell.length_a   1.000
_cell.length_b   1.000
_cell.length_c   1.000
_cell.angle_alpha   90.00
_cell.angle_beta   90.00
_cell.angle_gamma   90.00
#
_symmetry.space_group_name_H-M   'P 1'
#
loop_
_entity.id
_entity.type
_entity.pdbx_description
1 polymer ?
#
loop_
_entity_poly.entity_id
_entity_poly.type
_entity_poly.pdbx_seq_one_letter_code
_entity_poly.pdbx_strand_id
1 'polypeptide(L)'
;LMSSSGKGQSLVKSADELEHAWEYGCSGSRGDIRELIIEEFIKFDSEITLLTVTQKNGPTLFCPPIGHVQKGGDYRESFQPAHIDPAHLKEAEEMAEKVTRALTGAGLWGVEFFLSHENGVYFSELSPRPHDTGMVTLAGTQNLNEFELHLRAVLGLPIPGIKQERIGASAVILSPIASQERPQYRGLEEVTKEEDTYLRIFGKPF
;
A
#
# COMPACT_ATOMS: atom_id res chain seq x y z
N LEU A 1 5.70 -17.35 0.05
CA LEU A 1 6.26 -16.43 1.05
C LEU A 1 7.18 -15.36 0.47
N MET A 2 7.80 -15.59 -0.68
CA MET A 2 8.80 -14.69 -1.27
C MET A 2 8.36 -14.20 -2.65
N SER A 3 7.14 -13.72 -2.76
CA SER A 3 6.59 -13.14 -3.97
C SER A 3 6.13 -11.70 -3.73
N SER A 4 5.71 -11.01 -4.77
CA SER A 4 5.16 -9.64 -4.69
C SER A 4 4.07 -9.46 -5.74
N SER A 5 3.20 -8.49 -5.52
CA SER A 5 2.12 -8.13 -6.45
C SER A 5 1.21 -9.32 -6.81
N GLY A 6 0.84 -10.13 -5.83
CA GLY A 6 -0.07 -11.26 -6.02
C GLY A 6 0.46 -12.41 -6.89
N LYS A 7 1.74 -12.40 -7.27
CA LYS A 7 2.34 -13.50 -8.05
C LYS A 7 2.40 -14.76 -7.21
N GLY A 8 1.89 -15.87 -7.76
CA GLY A 8 1.81 -17.15 -7.07
C GLY A 8 0.62 -17.28 -6.11
N GLN A 9 -0.30 -16.31 -6.06
CA GLN A 9 -1.55 -16.44 -5.32
C GLN A 9 -2.61 -17.17 -6.15
N SER A 10 -3.37 -18.02 -5.49
CA SER A 10 -4.49 -18.75 -6.08
C SER A 10 -5.67 -18.78 -5.11
N LEU A 11 -6.86 -18.57 -5.62
CA LEU A 11 -8.08 -18.86 -4.88
C LEU A 11 -8.43 -20.35 -5.08
N VAL A 12 -8.36 -21.13 -4.02
CA VAL A 12 -8.69 -22.55 -4.01
C VAL A 12 -10.13 -22.74 -3.55
N LYS A 13 -10.97 -23.31 -4.40
CA LYS A 13 -12.40 -23.54 -4.13
C LYS A 13 -12.71 -25.01 -3.78
N SER A 14 -11.82 -25.90 -4.17
CA SER A 14 -11.97 -27.35 -3.93
C SER A 14 -10.62 -28.01 -3.69
N ALA A 15 -10.62 -29.19 -3.09
CA ALA A 15 -9.41 -29.96 -2.83
C ALA A 15 -8.65 -30.34 -4.11
N ASP A 16 -9.34 -30.49 -5.22
CA ASP A 16 -8.74 -30.88 -6.51
C ASP A 16 -7.84 -29.76 -7.10
N GLU A 17 -8.01 -28.51 -6.65
CA GLU A 17 -7.22 -27.38 -7.09
C GLU A 17 -5.91 -27.18 -6.30
N LEU A 18 -5.75 -27.90 -5.19
CA LEU A 18 -4.62 -27.70 -4.26
C LEU A 18 -3.26 -27.97 -4.90
N GLU A 19 -3.12 -29.02 -5.69
CA GLU A 19 -1.85 -29.37 -6.33
C GLU A 19 -1.42 -28.29 -7.33
N HIS A 20 -2.35 -27.84 -8.16
CA HIS A 20 -2.09 -26.74 -9.10
C HIS A 20 -1.74 -25.44 -8.39
N ALA A 21 -2.47 -25.08 -7.32
CA ALA A 21 -2.19 -23.89 -6.52
C ALA A 21 -0.82 -23.95 -5.84
N TRP A 22 -0.43 -25.13 -5.36
CA TRP A 22 0.91 -25.37 -4.80
C TRP A 22 2.01 -25.17 -5.84
N GLU A 23 1.89 -25.79 -7.01
CA GLU A 23 2.88 -25.67 -8.08
C GLU A 23 3.01 -24.21 -8.56
N TYR A 24 1.88 -23.54 -8.77
CA TYR A 24 1.86 -22.12 -9.17
C TYR A 24 2.49 -21.23 -8.10
N GLY A 25 2.15 -21.42 -6.83
CA GLY A 25 2.72 -20.66 -5.72
C GLY A 25 4.23 -20.85 -5.58
N CYS A 26 4.71 -22.09 -5.74
CA CYS A 26 6.14 -22.39 -5.71
C CYS A 26 6.88 -21.80 -6.93
N SER A 27 6.27 -21.80 -8.11
CA SER A 27 6.88 -21.23 -9.33
C SER A 27 6.99 -19.70 -9.30
N GLY A 28 6.07 -19.04 -8.59
CA GLY A 28 6.07 -17.57 -8.40
C GLY A 28 6.99 -17.09 -7.27
N SER A 29 7.56 -17.99 -6.48
CA SER A 29 8.42 -17.66 -5.34
C SER A 29 9.81 -17.22 -5.78
N ARG A 30 10.36 -16.24 -5.07
CA ARG A 30 11.77 -15.82 -5.21
C ARG A 30 12.61 -16.52 -4.16
N GLY A 31 13.45 -17.48 -4.57
CA GLY A 31 14.33 -18.23 -3.67
C GLY A 31 13.98 -19.73 -3.59
N ASP A 32 14.69 -20.44 -2.72
CA ASP A 32 14.66 -21.91 -2.65
C ASP A 32 13.66 -22.45 -1.62
N ILE A 33 12.96 -21.57 -0.90
CA ILE A 33 12.02 -21.97 0.12
C ILE A 33 10.69 -22.36 -0.53
N ARG A 34 10.29 -23.62 -0.35
CA ARG A 34 9.01 -24.16 -0.83
C ARG A 34 7.99 -24.17 0.31
N GLU A 35 7.54 -22.98 0.69
CA GLU A 35 6.51 -22.80 1.72
C GLU A 35 5.46 -21.81 1.21
N LEU A 36 4.20 -22.10 1.45
CA LEU A 36 3.07 -21.24 1.10
C LEU A 36 2.26 -20.91 2.36
N ILE A 37 1.61 -19.76 2.33
CA ILE A 37 0.62 -19.38 3.32
C ILE A 37 -0.75 -19.76 2.79
N ILE A 38 -1.56 -20.37 3.63
CA ILE A 38 -2.97 -20.66 3.36
C ILE A 38 -3.78 -19.75 4.26
N GLU A 39 -4.62 -18.93 3.64
CA GLU A 39 -5.41 -17.92 4.33
C GLU A 39 -6.89 -18.09 3.99
N GLU A 40 -7.75 -17.65 4.90
CA GLU A 40 -9.18 -17.56 4.63
C GLU A 40 -9.42 -16.50 3.55
N PHE A 41 -10.33 -16.81 2.62
CA PHE A 41 -10.78 -15.81 1.65
C PHE A 41 -11.75 -14.83 2.29
N ILE A 42 -11.31 -13.59 2.45
CA ILE A 42 -12.11 -12.53 3.03
C ILE A 42 -12.94 -11.83 1.95
N LYS A 43 -14.26 -11.79 2.13
CA LYS A 43 -15.13 -10.93 1.34
C LYS A 43 -15.13 -9.54 1.95
N PHE A 44 -14.69 -8.57 1.19
CA PHE A 44 -14.58 -7.18 1.62
C PHE A 44 -15.27 -6.23 0.64
N ASP A 45 -15.61 -5.05 1.10
CA ASP A 45 -16.27 -3.99 0.33
C ASP A 45 -15.26 -2.97 -0.19
N SER A 46 -14.18 -2.73 0.57
CA SER A 46 -13.11 -1.80 0.20
C SER A 46 -11.80 -2.15 0.87
N GLU A 47 -10.72 -1.57 0.33
CA GLU A 47 -9.37 -1.71 0.86
C GLU A 47 -8.82 -0.35 1.25
N ILE A 48 -8.09 -0.31 2.37
CA ILE A 48 -7.35 0.88 2.78
C ILE A 48 -5.90 0.55 3.10
N THR A 49 -5.04 1.55 2.92
CA THR A 49 -3.71 1.59 3.51
C THR A 49 -3.69 2.62 4.63
N LEU A 50 -3.27 2.22 5.80
CA LEU A 50 -2.99 3.08 6.93
C LEU A 50 -1.48 3.24 7.07
N LEU A 51 -0.95 4.35 6.54
CA LEU A 51 0.46 4.69 6.74
C LEU A 51 0.69 4.97 8.22
N THR A 52 1.47 4.11 8.84
CA THR A 52 1.76 4.12 10.28
C THR A 52 3.22 4.49 10.50
N VAL A 53 3.47 5.41 11.42
CA VAL A 53 4.83 5.91 11.69
C VAL A 53 5.22 5.57 13.11
N THR A 54 6.22 4.72 13.26
CA THR A 54 6.86 4.46 14.55
C THR A 54 8.06 5.36 14.72
N GLN A 55 8.17 6.02 15.86
CA GLN A 55 9.22 6.97 16.17
C GLN A 55 10.24 6.34 17.12
N LYS A 56 11.50 6.77 17.01
CA LYS A 56 12.55 6.39 17.95
C LYS A 56 12.24 6.86 19.39
N ASN A 57 11.68 8.06 19.49
CA ASN A 57 11.24 8.65 20.75
C ASN A 57 9.89 9.34 20.50
N GLY A 58 8.80 8.76 20.93
CA GLY A 58 7.47 9.34 20.74
C GLY A 58 6.39 8.28 20.51
N PRO A 59 5.15 8.70 20.40
CA PRO A 59 4.03 7.80 20.11
C PRO A 59 4.08 7.31 18.66
N THR A 60 3.36 6.23 18.39
CA THR A 60 3.00 5.85 17.03
C THR A 60 2.05 6.91 16.45
N LEU A 61 2.28 7.32 15.21
CA LEU A 61 1.43 8.27 14.50
C LEU A 61 0.78 7.58 13.30
N PHE A 62 -0.45 7.99 12.98
CA PHE A 62 -1.19 7.48 11.83
C PHE A 62 -1.45 8.61 10.85
N CYS A 63 -1.27 8.32 9.56
CA CYS A 63 -1.71 9.21 8.50
C CYS A 63 -3.23 9.11 8.32
N PRO A 64 -3.87 10.11 7.73
CA PRO A 64 -5.23 9.95 7.24
C PRO A 64 -5.33 8.71 6.34
N PRO A 65 -6.38 7.88 6.48
CA PRO A 65 -6.49 6.63 5.75
C PRO A 65 -6.52 6.85 4.24
N ILE A 66 -5.87 5.97 3.51
CA ILE A 66 -5.79 6.00 2.04
C ILE A 66 -6.64 4.87 1.49
N GLY A 67 -7.67 5.20 0.71
CA GLY A 67 -8.38 4.21 -0.08
C GLY A 67 -7.60 3.90 -1.34
N HIS A 68 -7.66 2.65 -1.81
CA HIS A 68 -6.98 2.28 -3.04
C HIS A 68 -7.74 1.24 -3.85
N VAL A 69 -7.38 1.13 -5.11
CA VAL A 69 -7.90 0.15 -6.04
C VAL A 69 -6.72 -0.63 -6.62
N GLN A 70 -6.81 -1.94 -6.52
CA GLN A 70 -5.87 -2.88 -7.13
C GLN A 70 -6.52 -3.64 -8.28
N LYS A 71 -5.75 -4.02 -9.28
CA LYS A 71 -6.21 -4.89 -10.37
C LYS A 71 -5.14 -5.92 -10.70
N GLY A 72 -5.47 -7.18 -10.45
CA GLY A 72 -4.53 -8.28 -10.66
C GLY A 72 -3.28 -8.21 -9.76
N GLY A 73 -3.43 -7.70 -8.53
CA GLY A 73 -2.34 -7.51 -7.58
C GLY A 73 -1.47 -6.26 -7.83
N ASP A 74 -1.78 -5.49 -8.89
CA ASP A 74 -1.07 -4.23 -9.15
C ASP A 74 -1.90 -3.04 -8.67
N TYR A 75 -1.26 -2.13 -7.95
CA TYR A 75 -1.80 -0.82 -7.60
C TYR A 75 -2.24 -0.04 -8.85
N ARG A 76 -3.40 0.57 -8.81
CA ARG A 76 -3.95 1.38 -9.91
C ARG A 76 -4.25 2.81 -9.50
N GLU A 77 -4.96 2.97 -8.40
CA GLU A 77 -5.42 4.27 -7.93
C GLU A 77 -5.38 4.32 -6.40
N SER A 78 -5.15 5.49 -5.86
CA SER A 78 -5.36 5.79 -4.44
C SER A 78 -5.98 7.16 -4.25
N PHE A 79 -6.65 7.35 -3.13
CA PHE A 79 -7.26 8.63 -2.75
C PHE A 79 -7.16 8.83 -1.25
N GLN A 80 -7.02 10.07 -0.84
CA GLN A 80 -6.87 10.46 0.57
C GLN A 80 -7.66 11.74 0.87
N PRO A 81 -8.46 11.76 1.95
CA PRO A 81 -8.69 10.64 2.88
C PRO A 81 -9.69 9.63 2.31
N ALA A 82 -9.56 8.37 2.70
CA ALA A 82 -10.63 7.39 2.51
C ALA A 82 -11.77 7.68 3.48
N HIS A 83 -13.00 7.48 3.03
CA HIS A 83 -14.15 7.49 3.92
C HIS A 83 -14.23 6.15 4.65
N ILE A 84 -14.12 6.17 5.98
CA ILE A 84 -14.15 4.99 6.83
C ILE A 84 -14.97 5.30 8.09
N ASP A 85 -15.72 4.32 8.56
CA ASP A 85 -16.38 4.43 9.85
C ASP A 85 -15.36 4.68 10.97
N PRO A 86 -15.59 5.64 11.88
CA PRO A 86 -14.65 5.95 12.96
C PRO A 86 -14.31 4.74 13.87
N ALA A 87 -15.23 3.81 14.06
CA ALA A 87 -14.97 2.60 14.84
C ALA A 87 -14.01 1.66 14.08
N HIS A 88 -14.21 1.48 12.78
CA HIS A 88 -13.31 0.69 11.94
C HIS A 88 -11.92 1.34 11.83
N LEU A 89 -11.84 2.67 11.72
CA LEU A 89 -10.56 3.36 11.71
C LEU A 89 -9.79 3.11 13.00
N LYS A 90 -10.47 3.22 14.15
CA LYS A 90 -9.85 2.95 15.44
C LYS A 90 -9.35 1.51 15.55
N GLU A 91 -10.14 0.55 15.09
CA GLU A 91 -9.75 -0.86 15.06
C GLU A 91 -8.51 -1.08 14.17
N ALA A 92 -8.46 -0.48 12.99
CA ALA A 92 -7.30 -0.52 12.11
C ALA A 92 -6.04 0.09 12.77
N GLU A 93 -6.18 1.24 13.44
CA GLU A 93 -5.08 1.89 14.18
C GLU A 93 -4.56 1.00 15.31
N GLU A 94 -5.43 0.35 16.09
CA GLU A 94 -5.05 -0.57 17.16
C GLU A 94 -4.29 -1.79 16.63
N MET A 95 -4.74 -2.37 15.50
CA MET A 95 -4.04 -3.48 14.83
C MET A 95 -2.70 -3.02 14.28
N ALA A 96 -2.64 -1.87 13.61
CA ALA A 96 -1.41 -1.32 13.04
C ALA A 96 -0.38 -1.02 14.14
N GLU A 97 -0.80 -0.43 15.26
CA GLU A 97 0.08 -0.19 16.39
C GLU A 97 0.62 -1.50 16.98
N LYS A 98 -0.24 -2.49 17.16
CA LYS A 98 0.14 -3.80 17.70
C LYS A 98 1.18 -4.50 16.84
N VAL A 99 0.98 -4.56 15.52
CA VAL A 99 1.90 -5.26 14.62
C VAL A 99 3.23 -4.51 14.46
N THR A 100 3.21 -3.19 14.33
CA THR A 100 4.45 -2.39 14.19
C THR A 100 5.29 -2.39 15.46
N ARG A 101 4.67 -2.40 16.63
CA ARG A 101 5.38 -2.58 17.92
C ARG A 101 6.02 -3.95 18.05
N ALA A 102 5.36 -5.01 17.58
CA ALA A 102 5.92 -6.37 17.64
C ALA A 102 7.12 -6.54 16.70
N LEU A 103 7.14 -5.86 15.56
CA LEU A 103 8.24 -5.88 14.61
C LEU A 103 9.41 -4.98 15.02
N THR A 104 9.17 -4.02 15.90
CA THR A 104 10.16 -3.04 16.40
C THR A 104 10.76 -2.16 15.30
N GLY A 105 11.53 -1.14 15.70
CA GLY A 105 12.17 -0.21 14.78
C GLY A 105 11.41 1.11 14.63
N ALA A 106 12.07 2.06 13.97
CA ALA A 106 11.50 3.37 13.65
C ALA A 106 11.47 3.57 12.14
N GLY A 107 10.33 4.01 11.63
CA GLY A 107 10.11 4.17 10.20
C GLY A 107 8.64 4.36 9.87
N LEU A 108 8.35 4.39 8.60
CA LEU A 108 6.99 4.37 8.07
C LEU A 108 6.67 2.95 7.60
N TRP A 109 5.45 2.53 7.89
CA TRP A 109 4.90 1.23 7.58
C TRP A 109 3.62 1.42 6.77
N GLY A 110 3.52 0.79 5.62
CA GLY A 110 2.27 0.66 4.88
C GLY A 110 1.50 -0.54 5.41
N VAL A 111 0.44 -0.30 6.17
CA VAL A 111 -0.41 -1.38 6.72
C VAL A 111 -1.71 -1.44 5.95
N GLU A 112 -2.00 -2.56 5.33
CA GLU A 112 -3.18 -2.75 4.49
C GLU A 112 -4.28 -3.52 5.22
N PHE A 113 -5.51 -3.08 5.00
CA PHE A 113 -6.70 -3.66 5.61
C PHE A 113 -7.81 -3.87 4.60
N PHE A 114 -8.53 -4.96 4.76
CA PHE A 114 -9.83 -5.15 4.14
C PHE A 114 -10.92 -4.64 5.07
N LEU A 115 -11.86 -3.90 4.51
CA LEU A 115 -13.03 -3.40 5.22
C LEU A 115 -14.27 -4.14 4.74
N SER A 116 -15.00 -4.70 5.68
CA SER A 116 -16.30 -5.34 5.44
C SER A 116 -17.37 -4.68 6.27
N HIS A 117 -18.46 -4.25 5.64
CA HIS A 117 -19.61 -3.67 6.35
C HIS A 117 -20.25 -4.66 7.33
N GLU A 118 -20.18 -5.95 7.00
CA GLU A 118 -20.80 -6.99 7.83
C GLU A 118 -19.86 -7.51 8.92
N ASN A 119 -18.57 -7.59 8.65
CA ASN A 119 -17.62 -8.36 9.46
C ASN A 119 -16.50 -7.51 10.08
N GLY A 120 -16.45 -6.19 9.80
CA GLY A 120 -15.46 -5.28 10.38
C GLY A 120 -14.16 -5.19 9.61
N VAL A 121 -13.05 -5.08 10.31
CA VAL A 121 -11.72 -4.81 9.76
C VAL A 121 -10.84 -6.05 9.81
N TYR A 122 -10.18 -6.34 8.71
CA TYR A 122 -9.22 -7.44 8.62
C TYR A 122 -7.84 -6.91 8.22
N PHE A 123 -6.82 -7.29 8.98
CA PHE A 123 -5.45 -7.06 8.60
C PHE A 123 -5.12 -7.90 7.35
N SER A 124 -4.55 -7.26 6.32
CA SER A 124 -4.12 -7.92 5.09
C SER A 124 -2.62 -8.12 5.06
N GLU A 125 -1.86 -7.04 4.89
CA GLU A 125 -0.41 -7.12 4.87
C GLU A 125 0.25 -5.88 5.48
N LEU A 126 1.57 -5.96 5.65
CA LEU A 126 2.40 -4.86 6.13
C LEU A 126 3.68 -4.77 5.32
N SER A 127 3.96 -3.58 4.83
CA SER A 127 5.22 -3.23 4.16
C SER A 127 6.05 -2.28 5.03
N PRO A 128 7.27 -2.64 5.45
CA PRO A 128 8.12 -1.80 6.31
C PRO A 128 8.88 -0.74 5.49
N ARG A 129 8.18 0.05 4.72
CA ARG A 129 8.71 1.04 3.76
C ARG A 129 7.62 2.01 3.30
N PRO A 130 7.98 3.15 2.64
CA PRO A 130 7.02 3.91 1.86
C PRO A 130 6.25 3.02 0.89
N HIS A 131 4.97 3.29 0.71
CA HIS A 131 4.01 2.41 0.05
C HIS A 131 3.48 3.03 -1.25
N ASP A 132 3.23 2.22 -2.27
CA ASP A 132 2.76 2.70 -3.57
C ASP A 132 1.45 3.51 -3.46
N THR A 133 0.54 3.10 -2.56
CA THR A 133 -0.69 3.85 -2.29
C THR A 133 -0.42 5.20 -1.64
N GLY A 134 0.67 5.33 -0.90
CA GLY A 134 1.12 6.55 -0.23
C GLY A 134 1.63 7.64 -1.19
N MET A 135 1.80 7.33 -2.47
CA MET A 135 2.18 8.32 -3.50
C MET A 135 1.20 9.49 -3.57
N VAL A 136 -0.05 9.30 -3.18
CA VAL A 136 -1.05 10.39 -3.07
C VAL A 136 -0.62 11.50 -2.12
N THR A 137 0.21 11.20 -1.12
CA THR A 137 0.73 12.20 -0.17
C THR A 137 1.67 13.22 -0.82
N LEU A 138 2.25 12.90 -1.99
CA LEU A 138 3.07 13.83 -2.77
C LEU A 138 2.26 14.95 -3.42
N ALA A 139 0.96 14.81 -3.49
CA ALA A 139 0.04 15.87 -3.94
C ALA A 139 -0.31 16.87 -2.81
N GLY A 140 0.36 16.80 -1.67
CA GLY A 140 0.10 17.70 -0.53
C GLY A 140 -1.23 17.42 0.17
N THR A 141 -1.69 16.17 0.15
CA THR A 141 -2.90 15.76 0.87
C THR A 141 -2.74 15.83 2.38
N GLN A 142 -1.50 15.77 2.85
CA GLN A 142 -1.11 15.96 4.26
C GLN A 142 0.16 16.81 4.36
N ASN A 143 0.41 17.34 5.54
CA ASN A 143 1.52 18.28 5.81
C ASN A 143 2.93 17.71 5.64
N LEU A 144 3.10 16.41 5.76
CA LEU A 144 4.36 15.69 5.53
C LEU A 144 4.06 14.48 4.65
N ASN A 145 4.72 14.36 3.51
CA ASN A 145 4.54 13.20 2.65
C ASN A 145 5.19 11.94 3.25
N GLU A 146 4.86 10.79 2.70
CA GLU A 146 5.33 9.50 3.22
C GLU A 146 6.85 9.36 3.28
N PHE A 147 7.58 9.95 2.33
CA PHE A 147 9.05 9.90 2.30
C PHE A 147 9.66 10.77 3.39
N GLU A 148 9.10 11.97 3.62
CA GLU A 148 9.52 12.84 4.71
C GLU A 148 9.26 12.20 6.08
N LEU A 149 8.10 11.57 6.25
CA LEU A 149 7.76 10.85 7.47
C LEU A 149 8.73 9.71 7.72
N HIS A 150 9.02 8.90 6.69
CA HIS A 150 9.97 7.80 6.79
C HIS A 150 11.38 8.31 7.16
N LEU A 151 11.85 9.32 6.44
CA LEU A 151 13.18 9.90 6.68
C LEU A 151 13.31 10.45 8.11
N ARG A 152 12.31 11.22 8.58
CA ARG A 152 12.32 11.76 9.95
C ARG A 152 12.32 10.66 10.99
N ALA A 153 11.49 9.63 10.82
CA ALA A 153 11.41 8.52 11.75
C ALA A 153 12.75 7.75 11.85
N VAL A 154 13.36 7.40 10.72
CA VAL A 154 14.64 6.67 10.67
C VAL A 154 15.77 7.48 11.27
N LEU A 155 15.83 8.78 11.00
CA LEU A 155 16.85 9.67 11.57
C LEU A 155 16.57 10.06 13.03
N GLY A 156 15.41 9.72 13.57
CA GLY A 156 15.00 10.11 14.92
C GLY A 156 14.66 11.60 15.04
N LEU A 157 14.31 12.26 13.93
CA LEU A 157 13.87 13.66 13.92
C LEU A 157 12.44 13.78 14.43
N PRO A 158 12.08 14.89 15.11
CA PRO A 158 10.73 15.09 15.62
C PRO A 158 9.67 15.12 14.52
N ILE A 159 8.55 14.46 14.78
CA ILE A 159 7.33 14.54 13.97
C ILE A 159 6.24 15.09 14.89
N PRO A 160 5.95 16.40 14.84
CA PRO A 160 5.02 17.04 15.78
C PRO A 160 3.57 16.64 15.57
N GLY A 161 3.24 16.14 14.39
CA GLY A 161 1.91 15.65 14.04
C GLY A 161 1.71 15.53 12.54
N ILE A 162 0.72 14.74 12.18
CA ILE A 162 0.28 14.54 10.79
C ILE A 162 -1.11 15.14 10.65
N LYS A 163 -1.30 15.98 9.65
CA LYS A 163 -2.56 16.70 9.43
C LYS A 163 -2.99 16.53 7.97
N GLN A 164 -4.26 16.27 7.77
CA GLN A 164 -4.92 16.37 6.47
C GLN A 164 -4.91 17.83 6.02
N GLU A 165 -4.45 18.10 4.81
CA GLU A 165 -4.40 19.46 4.23
C GLU A 165 -5.43 19.61 3.10
N ARG A 166 -5.53 18.63 2.22
CA ARG A 166 -6.46 18.62 1.08
C ARG A 166 -6.89 17.21 0.70
N ILE A 167 -7.92 17.09 -0.11
CA ILE A 167 -8.33 15.84 -0.76
C ILE A 167 -7.49 15.69 -2.02
N GLY A 168 -7.04 14.47 -2.30
CA GLY A 168 -6.30 14.18 -3.52
C GLY A 168 -6.42 12.72 -3.94
N ALA A 169 -6.04 12.46 -5.18
CA ALA A 169 -5.98 11.14 -5.74
C ALA A 169 -4.68 10.94 -6.53
N SER A 170 -4.25 9.71 -6.65
CA SER A 170 -3.11 9.30 -7.46
C SER A 170 -3.51 8.13 -8.34
N ALA A 171 -3.05 8.10 -9.58
CA ALA A 171 -3.27 6.99 -10.50
C ALA A 171 -1.97 6.62 -11.19
N VAL A 172 -1.76 5.32 -11.39
CA VAL A 172 -0.61 4.82 -12.13
C VAL A 172 -0.98 4.52 -13.59
N ILE A 173 -0.17 5.02 -14.50
CA ILE A 173 -0.27 4.69 -15.92
C ILE A 173 0.83 3.69 -16.23
N LEU A 174 0.44 2.44 -16.48
CA LEU A 174 1.36 1.39 -16.87
C LEU A 174 1.59 1.39 -18.37
N SER A 175 2.82 1.07 -18.78
CA SER A 175 3.09 0.84 -20.19
C SER A 175 2.25 -0.35 -20.71
N PRO A 176 1.50 -0.20 -21.79
CA PRO A 176 0.75 -1.29 -22.38
C PRO A 176 1.63 -2.26 -23.18
N ILE A 177 2.90 -1.91 -23.41
CA ILE A 177 3.83 -2.62 -24.29
C ILE A 177 5.12 -2.89 -23.52
N ALA A 178 5.56 -4.14 -23.53
CA ALA A 178 6.92 -4.49 -23.13
C ALA A 178 7.88 -4.15 -24.29
N SER A 179 8.88 -3.30 -24.06
CA SER A 179 9.86 -2.88 -25.05
C SER A 179 11.21 -2.66 -24.40
N GLN A 180 12.28 -2.93 -25.14
CA GLN A 180 13.65 -2.57 -24.75
C GLN A 180 14.01 -1.13 -25.18
N GLU A 181 13.14 -0.46 -25.92
CA GLU A 181 13.31 0.93 -26.30
C GLU A 181 12.98 1.87 -25.14
N ARG A 182 13.56 3.05 -25.17
CA ARG A 182 13.25 4.10 -24.19
C ARG A 182 11.77 4.48 -24.30
N PRO A 183 11.03 4.55 -23.18
CA PRO A 183 9.63 4.93 -23.21
C PRO A 183 9.46 6.36 -23.73
N GLN A 184 8.43 6.55 -24.53
CA GLN A 184 8.01 7.85 -25.03
C GLN A 184 6.70 8.23 -24.35
N TYR A 185 6.60 9.49 -23.93
CA TYR A 185 5.43 10.02 -23.23
C TYR A 185 4.71 11.01 -24.13
N ARG A 186 3.41 10.85 -24.27
CA ARG A 186 2.51 11.79 -24.98
C ARG A 186 1.53 12.39 -24.01
N GLY A 187 1.03 13.59 -24.30
CA GLY A 187 0.04 14.28 -23.46
C GLY A 187 0.64 14.95 -22.21
N LEU A 188 1.97 15.04 -22.09
CA LEU A 188 2.60 15.69 -20.94
C LEU A 188 2.27 17.18 -20.85
N GLU A 189 2.21 17.86 -22.01
CA GLU A 189 1.89 19.27 -22.08
C GLU A 189 0.44 19.53 -21.61
N GLU A 190 -0.49 18.68 -22.00
CA GLU A 190 -1.90 18.79 -21.60
C GLU A 190 -2.06 18.56 -20.10
N VAL A 191 -1.46 17.51 -19.57
CA VAL A 191 -1.53 17.16 -18.14
C VAL A 191 -0.92 18.26 -17.27
N THR A 192 0.17 18.89 -17.72
CA THR A 192 0.84 19.94 -16.93
C THR A 192 0.15 21.29 -17.00
N LYS A 193 -0.89 21.47 -17.83
CA LYS A 193 -1.77 22.66 -17.82
C LYS A 193 -2.84 22.58 -16.73
N GLU A 194 -3.13 21.38 -16.24
CA GLU A 194 -4.13 21.19 -15.19
C GLU A 194 -3.57 21.63 -13.83
N GLU A 195 -4.28 22.52 -13.15
CA GLU A 195 -3.91 22.96 -11.81
C GLU A 195 -3.92 21.79 -10.82
N ASP A 196 -3.09 21.87 -9.77
CA ASP A 196 -2.97 20.84 -8.73
C ASP A 196 -2.66 19.41 -9.26
N THR A 197 -2.09 19.32 -10.45
CA THR A 197 -1.71 18.05 -11.08
C THR A 197 -0.20 17.85 -11.03
N TYR A 198 0.21 16.70 -10.51
CA TYR A 198 1.61 16.34 -10.27
C TYR A 198 1.98 15.08 -11.03
N LEU A 199 2.94 15.20 -11.93
CA LEU A 199 3.43 14.07 -12.71
C LEU A 199 4.71 13.49 -12.10
N ARG A 200 4.79 12.15 -12.07
CA ARG A 200 6.00 11.42 -11.69
C ARG A 200 6.30 10.35 -12.73
N ILE A 201 7.52 10.37 -13.24
CA ILE A 201 7.99 9.38 -14.22
C ILE A 201 8.91 8.40 -13.49
N PHE A 202 8.56 7.12 -13.55
CA PHE A 202 9.34 6.06 -12.95
C PHE A 202 10.24 5.40 -14.00
N GLY A 203 11.53 5.38 -13.75
CA GLY A 203 12.51 4.67 -14.56
C GLY A 203 12.68 3.22 -14.13
N LYS A 204 11.60 2.41 -14.15
CA LYS A 204 11.75 0.98 -13.89
C LYS A 204 12.55 0.35 -15.03
N PRO A 205 13.61 -0.41 -14.74
CA PRO A 205 14.22 -1.29 -15.73
C PRO A 205 13.21 -2.38 -16.11
N PHE A 206 13.38 -2.94 -17.29
CA PHE A 206 12.52 -3.95 -17.92
C PHE A 206 12.24 -5.16 -17.05
#